data_366e5a9c44075196175460df44768618
#
_entry.id   366e5a9c44075196175460df44768618
#
_cell.length_a   1.000
_cell.length_b   1.000
_cell.length_c   1.000
_cell.angle_alpha   90.00
_cell.angle_beta   90.00
_cell.angle_gamma   90.00
#
_symmetry.space_group_name_H-M   'P 1'
#
loop_
_entity.id
_entity.type
_entity.pdbx_description
1 polymer ?
#
loop_
_entity_poly.entity_id
_entity_poly.type
_entity_poly.pdbx_seq_one_letter_code
_entity_poly.pdbx_strand_id
1 'polypeptide(L)'
;AALVLTADKLVTDWIFKDDKALTVKEISEFLKSKEAVSVNQRAYEYICEYVVQNKNKFCGSSEITEVLGQLDEGRAYIVRNAFNRICDEAGFNSGSLLSWLRQKQLIEVGAKGYTKLKRINGNYSTMTNLDIKTSRNLLRLQPRLQSKGHTELCSDMAKAAKSSSFV
;
A
#
# COMPACT_ATOMS: atom_id res chain seq x y z
N ALA A 1 27.88 -1.78 -4.64
CA ALA A 1 28.49 -3.05 -5.06
C ALA A 1 29.85 -2.81 -5.77
N ALA A 2 29.90 -2.13 -6.92
CA ALA A 2 31.14 -1.93 -7.69
C ALA A 2 32.28 -1.33 -6.86
N LEU A 3 31.99 -0.30 -6.07
CA LEU A 3 32.99 0.39 -5.23
C LEU A 3 33.57 -0.54 -4.16
N VAL A 4 32.75 -1.39 -3.56
CA VAL A 4 33.19 -2.38 -2.56
C VAL A 4 34.10 -3.44 -3.21
N LEU A 5 33.68 -3.99 -4.35
CA LEU A 5 34.50 -4.96 -5.09
C LEU A 5 35.86 -4.38 -5.52
N THR A 6 35.87 -3.13 -6.00
CA THR A 6 37.11 -2.47 -6.38
C THR A 6 38.04 -2.23 -5.20
N ALA A 7 37.47 -1.76 -4.06
CA ALA A 7 38.24 -1.55 -2.84
C ALA A 7 38.80 -2.87 -2.30
N ASP A 8 37.99 -3.91 -2.24
CA ASP A 8 38.41 -5.24 -1.79
C ASP A 8 39.52 -5.81 -2.66
N LYS A 9 39.38 -5.73 -3.99
CA LYS A 9 40.41 -6.17 -4.92
C LYS A 9 41.74 -5.43 -4.73
N LEU A 10 41.69 -4.09 -4.57
CA LEU A 10 42.92 -3.30 -4.32
C LEU A 10 43.60 -3.69 -3.00
N VAL A 11 42.82 -3.93 -1.95
CA VAL A 11 43.34 -4.33 -0.64
C VAL A 11 43.93 -5.75 -0.74
N THR A 12 43.25 -6.66 -1.41
CA THR A 12 43.71 -8.02 -1.64
C THR A 12 45.03 -8.05 -2.44
N ASP A 13 45.09 -7.31 -3.54
CA ASP A 13 46.28 -7.27 -4.41
C ASP A 13 47.48 -6.57 -3.76
N TRP A 14 47.26 -5.50 -2.99
CA TRP A 14 48.34 -4.64 -2.51
C TRP A 14 48.77 -4.93 -1.07
N ILE A 15 47.81 -5.28 -0.20
CA ILE A 15 48.04 -5.48 1.25
C ILE A 15 48.15 -6.95 1.59
N PHE A 16 47.13 -7.74 1.28
CA PHE A 16 47.09 -9.15 1.69
C PHE A 16 47.89 -10.05 0.73
N LYS A 17 48.02 -9.66 -0.55
CA LYS A 17 48.72 -10.45 -1.59
C LYS A 17 48.23 -11.89 -1.66
N ASP A 18 46.94 -12.09 -1.49
CA ASP A 18 46.27 -13.36 -1.65
C ASP A 18 45.23 -13.29 -2.76
N ASP A 19 44.81 -14.42 -3.33
CA ASP A 19 43.84 -14.49 -4.42
C ASP A 19 42.39 -14.60 -3.95
N LYS A 20 42.09 -14.06 -2.73
CA LYS A 20 40.80 -14.21 -2.08
C LYS A 20 39.89 -12.98 -2.17
N ALA A 21 39.99 -12.22 -3.27
CA ALA A 21 39.12 -11.08 -3.51
C ALA A 21 37.64 -11.54 -3.62
N LEU A 22 36.73 -10.73 -3.05
CA LEU A 22 35.28 -10.99 -3.10
C LEU A 22 34.78 -11.03 -4.56
N THR A 23 33.97 -12.02 -4.85
CA THR A 23 33.32 -12.16 -6.16
C THR A 23 31.99 -11.42 -6.20
N VAL A 24 31.54 -11.07 -7.42
CA VAL A 24 30.21 -10.47 -7.65
C VAL A 24 29.10 -11.36 -7.08
N LYS A 25 29.27 -12.69 -7.16
CA LYS A 25 28.28 -13.66 -6.66
C LYS A 25 28.13 -13.57 -5.14
N GLU A 26 29.23 -13.55 -4.40
CA GLU A 26 29.22 -13.43 -2.95
C GLU A 26 28.58 -12.14 -2.47
N ILE A 27 28.94 -11.00 -3.08
CA ILE A 27 28.31 -9.72 -2.74
C ILE A 27 26.83 -9.71 -3.10
N SER A 28 26.39 -10.33 -4.19
CA SER A 28 24.98 -10.31 -4.60
C SER A 28 24.05 -10.92 -3.57
N GLU A 29 24.53 -11.87 -2.76
CA GLU A 29 23.76 -12.50 -1.67
C GLU A 29 23.45 -11.51 -0.54
N PHE A 30 24.30 -10.51 -0.34
CA PHE A 30 24.14 -9.49 0.70
C PHE A 30 23.46 -8.20 0.20
N LEU A 31 23.34 -8.03 -1.11
CA LEU A 31 22.72 -6.86 -1.70
C LEU A 31 21.20 -6.96 -1.59
N LYS A 32 20.61 -6.01 -0.88
CA LYS A 32 19.15 -5.83 -0.93
C LYS A 32 18.77 -5.13 -2.24
N SER A 33 17.67 -5.56 -2.84
CA SER A 33 17.13 -4.87 -4.01
C SER A 33 16.78 -3.42 -3.67
N LYS A 34 16.85 -2.54 -4.67
CA LYS A 34 16.49 -1.12 -4.50
C LYS A 34 15.05 -0.98 -3.99
N GLU A 35 14.16 -1.86 -4.42
CA GLU A 35 12.76 -1.92 -3.99
C GLU A 35 12.64 -2.27 -2.50
N ALA A 36 13.41 -3.24 -2.02
CA ALA A 36 13.39 -3.67 -0.62
C ALA A 36 13.87 -2.57 0.36
N VAL A 37 14.65 -1.59 -0.13
CA VAL A 37 15.15 -0.46 0.66
C VAL A 37 14.30 0.79 0.46
N SER A 38 13.40 0.81 -0.52
CA SER A 38 12.58 1.96 -0.85
C SER A 38 11.61 2.30 0.29
N VAL A 39 11.74 3.52 0.84
CA VAL A 39 10.82 4.04 1.86
C VAL A 39 9.39 4.11 1.33
N ASN A 40 9.21 4.51 0.05
CA ASN A 40 7.89 4.61 -0.56
C ASN A 40 7.25 3.23 -0.80
N GLN A 41 8.04 2.20 -1.08
CA GLN A 41 7.55 0.82 -1.17
C GLN A 41 7.01 0.35 0.19
N ARG A 42 7.76 0.58 1.28
CA ARG A 42 7.32 0.25 2.64
C ARG A 42 6.07 1.04 3.05
N ALA A 43 6.01 2.33 2.69
CA ALA A 43 4.85 3.16 2.94
C ALA A 43 3.60 2.62 2.21
N TYR A 44 3.73 2.19 0.96
CA TYR A 44 2.65 1.58 0.21
C TYR A 44 2.17 0.27 0.86
N GLU A 45 3.09 -0.61 1.24
CA GLU A 45 2.77 -1.87 1.92
C GLU A 45 2.06 -1.61 3.26
N TYR A 46 2.54 -0.64 4.05
CA TYR A 46 1.91 -0.23 5.29
C TYR A 46 0.47 0.26 5.08
N ILE A 47 0.21 1.11 4.07
CA ILE A 47 -1.14 1.59 3.77
C ILE A 47 -2.04 0.43 3.35
N CYS A 48 -1.55 -0.51 2.55
CA CYS A 48 -2.32 -1.69 2.17
C CYS A 48 -2.71 -2.53 3.39
N GLU A 49 -1.78 -2.75 4.32
CA GLU A 49 -2.04 -3.46 5.58
C GLU A 49 -3.04 -2.69 6.46
N TYR A 50 -2.88 -1.38 6.57
CA TYR A 50 -3.80 -0.52 7.32
C TYR A 50 -5.23 -0.61 6.79
N VAL A 51 -5.41 -0.59 5.47
CA VAL A 51 -6.73 -0.74 4.82
C VAL A 51 -7.35 -2.10 5.15
N VAL A 52 -6.55 -3.18 5.11
CA VAL A 52 -7.03 -4.53 5.43
C VAL A 52 -7.44 -4.64 6.91
N GLN A 53 -6.62 -4.12 7.82
CA GLN A 53 -6.88 -4.16 9.26
C GLN A 53 -8.13 -3.33 9.65
N ASN A 54 -8.34 -2.20 8.97
CA ASN A 54 -9.44 -1.27 9.21
C ASN A 54 -10.58 -1.41 8.19
N LYS A 55 -10.77 -2.60 7.59
CA LYS A 55 -11.75 -2.84 6.52
C LYS A 55 -13.14 -2.30 6.85
N ASN A 56 -13.57 -2.40 8.09
CA ASN A 56 -14.88 -1.90 8.55
C ASN A 56 -15.05 -0.40 8.28
N LYS A 57 -14.01 0.41 8.44
CA LYS A 57 -14.03 1.86 8.19
C LYS A 57 -14.08 2.22 6.68
N PHE A 58 -13.99 1.22 5.80
CA PHE A 58 -14.09 1.37 4.35
C PHE A 58 -15.37 0.80 3.76
N CYS A 59 -16.21 0.12 4.55
CA CYS A 59 -17.46 -0.50 4.07
C CYS A 59 -18.70 0.38 4.22
N GLY A 60 -18.58 1.58 4.83
CA GLY A 60 -19.68 2.54 4.95
C GLY A 60 -20.89 2.05 5.75
N SER A 61 -20.71 1.11 6.70
CA SER A 61 -21.80 0.67 7.59
C SER A 61 -22.21 1.81 8.51
N SER A 62 -23.53 1.96 8.73
CA SER A 62 -24.14 3.07 9.49
C SER A 62 -23.74 3.13 10.97
N GLU A 63 -23.11 2.08 11.49
CA GLU A 63 -22.69 1.98 12.90
C GLU A 63 -21.28 2.55 13.16
N ILE A 64 -20.56 2.94 12.10
CA ILE A 64 -19.17 3.39 12.22
C ILE A 64 -19.12 4.90 12.24
N THR A 65 -18.57 5.44 13.33
CA THR A 65 -18.46 6.88 13.57
C THR A 65 -17.47 7.57 12.61
N GLU A 66 -16.48 6.86 12.08
CA GLU A 66 -15.46 7.41 11.18
C GLU A 66 -15.32 6.57 9.91
N VAL A 67 -15.70 7.14 8.76
CA VAL A 67 -15.49 6.53 7.43
C VAL A 67 -14.19 7.06 6.84
N LEU A 68 -13.21 6.19 6.64
CA LEU A 68 -11.90 6.54 6.07
C LEU A 68 -11.89 6.50 4.54
N GLY A 69 -12.85 5.80 3.93
CA GLY A 69 -12.91 5.64 2.50
C GLY A 69 -13.90 4.58 2.03
N GLN A 70 -13.65 4.02 0.86
CA GLN A 70 -14.44 2.95 0.26
C GLN A 70 -13.53 1.93 -0.43
N LEU A 71 -13.86 0.65 -0.34
CA LEU A 71 -13.22 -0.42 -1.12
C LEU A 71 -14.12 -0.80 -2.30
N ASP A 72 -13.52 -0.93 -3.48
CA ASP A 72 -14.21 -1.27 -4.69
C ASP A 72 -13.26 -2.06 -5.63
N GLU A 73 -13.65 -3.26 -6.03
CA GLU A 73 -12.93 -4.14 -6.98
C GLU A 73 -11.42 -4.26 -6.81
N GLY A 74 -10.94 -4.22 -5.54
CA GLY A 74 -9.51 -4.30 -5.20
C GLY A 74 -8.76 -2.97 -5.27
N ARG A 75 -9.51 -1.86 -5.29
CA ARG A 75 -9.02 -0.51 -5.13
C ARG A 75 -9.52 0.09 -3.82
N ALA A 76 -8.65 0.82 -3.15
CA ALA A 76 -8.99 1.59 -1.98
C ALA A 76 -9.15 3.07 -2.34
N TYR A 77 -10.33 3.60 -2.14
CA TYR A 77 -10.62 5.02 -2.25
C TYR A 77 -10.51 5.62 -0.85
N ILE A 78 -9.38 6.24 -0.55
CA ILE A 78 -9.09 6.78 0.78
C ILE A 78 -9.37 8.28 0.78
N VAL A 79 -10.13 8.77 1.76
CA VAL A 79 -10.35 10.21 1.93
C VAL A 79 -9.00 10.92 2.10
N ARG A 80 -8.77 12.03 1.40
CA ARG A 80 -7.47 12.72 1.34
C ARG A 80 -6.88 13.02 2.72
N ASN A 81 -7.71 13.52 3.64
CA ASN A 81 -7.25 13.84 4.99
C ASN A 81 -6.88 12.58 5.77
N ALA A 82 -7.64 11.49 5.62
CA ALA A 82 -7.32 10.20 6.21
C ALA A 82 -6.01 9.64 5.66
N PHE A 83 -5.79 9.73 4.34
CA PHE A 83 -4.53 9.31 3.71
C PHE A 83 -3.32 10.07 4.28
N ASN A 84 -3.40 11.41 4.38
CA ASN A 84 -2.32 12.21 4.93
C ASN A 84 -2.07 11.83 6.39
N ARG A 85 -3.12 11.71 7.22
CA ARG A 85 -3.01 11.31 8.63
C ARG A 85 -2.34 9.95 8.79
N ILE A 86 -2.73 8.94 8.01
CA ILE A 86 -2.12 7.60 8.04
C ILE A 86 -0.63 7.67 7.69
N CYS A 87 -0.25 8.47 6.70
CA CYS A 87 1.15 8.67 6.33
C CYS A 87 1.93 9.35 7.47
N ASP A 88 1.39 10.42 8.03
CA ASP A 88 2.04 11.23 9.07
C ASP A 88 2.24 10.41 10.36
N GLU A 89 1.22 9.66 10.80
CA GLU A 89 1.30 8.75 11.96
C GLU A 89 2.38 7.67 11.80
N ALA A 90 2.59 7.19 10.58
CA ALA A 90 3.62 6.21 10.26
C ALA A 90 5.00 6.83 9.91
N GLY A 91 5.11 8.16 9.92
CA GLY A 91 6.35 8.86 9.61
C GLY A 91 6.72 8.87 8.11
N PHE A 92 5.73 8.71 7.21
CA PHE A 92 5.94 8.76 5.78
C PHE A 92 5.53 10.10 5.17
N ASN A 93 6.27 10.56 4.16
CA ASN A 93 5.90 11.76 3.42
C ASN A 93 4.83 11.43 2.36
N SER A 94 3.61 11.92 2.55
CA SER A 94 2.46 11.66 1.67
C SER A 94 2.67 12.18 0.25
N GLY A 95 3.35 13.31 0.06
CA GLY A 95 3.64 13.88 -1.26
C GLY A 95 4.64 13.04 -2.06
N SER A 96 5.73 12.61 -1.42
CA SER A 96 6.73 11.71 -2.01
C SER A 96 6.10 10.37 -2.39
N LEU A 97 5.26 9.82 -1.51
CA LEU A 97 4.55 8.58 -1.76
C LEU A 97 3.59 8.68 -2.95
N LEU A 98 2.80 9.75 -3.06
CA LEU A 98 1.88 9.97 -4.19
C LEU A 98 2.62 10.07 -5.53
N SER A 99 3.76 10.77 -5.56
CA SER A 99 4.60 10.86 -6.75
C SER A 99 5.13 9.48 -7.16
N TRP A 100 5.59 8.70 -6.21
CA TRP A 100 6.09 7.35 -6.44
C TRP A 100 4.96 6.40 -6.91
N LEU A 101 3.78 6.45 -6.27
CA LEU A 101 2.60 5.67 -6.66
C LEU A 101 2.17 5.97 -8.10
N ARG A 102 2.24 7.25 -8.52
CA ARG A 102 1.97 7.65 -9.89
C ARG A 102 2.98 7.04 -10.86
N GLN A 103 4.28 7.10 -10.56
CA GLN A 103 5.33 6.50 -11.39
C GLN A 103 5.16 5.00 -11.55
N LYS A 104 4.69 4.31 -10.51
CA LYS A 104 4.41 2.87 -10.51
C LYS A 104 3.01 2.52 -11.06
N GLN A 105 2.20 3.50 -11.46
CA GLN A 105 0.83 3.32 -11.95
C GLN A 105 -0.10 2.62 -10.93
N LEU A 106 0.20 2.77 -9.64
CA LEU A 106 -0.58 2.21 -8.53
C LEU A 106 -1.70 3.14 -8.06
N ILE A 107 -1.80 4.34 -8.63
CA ILE A 107 -2.80 5.35 -8.32
C ILE A 107 -3.44 5.86 -9.60
N GLU A 108 -4.75 6.04 -9.59
CA GLU A 108 -5.43 6.77 -10.67
C GLU A 108 -5.39 8.27 -10.40
N VAL A 109 -4.87 9.00 -11.37
CA VAL A 109 -4.73 10.46 -11.31
C VAL A 109 -5.97 11.11 -11.91
N GLY A 110 -6.56 12.08 -11.20
CA GLY A 110 -7.61 12.94 -11.73
C GLY A 110 -7.05 14.04 -12.64
N ALA A 111 -7.92 14.74 -13.35
CA ALA A 111 -7.52 15.83 -14.26
C ALA A 111 -6.79 16.99 -13.53
N LYS A 112 -7.03 17.18 -12.24
CA LYS A 112 -6.44 18.26 -11.42
C LYS A 112 -5.50 17.76 -10.30
N GLY A 113 -4.91 16.55 -10.39
CA GLY A 113 -3.98 16.04 -9.39
C GLY A 113 -4.21 14.59 -8.96
N TYR A 114 -3.64 14.20 -7.83
CA TYR A 114 -3.62 12.81 -7.34
C TYR A 114 -4.95 12.33 -6.73
N THR A 115 -6.01 13.12 -6.79
CA THR A 115 -7.28 12.84 -6.15
C THR A 115 -8.44 12.90 -7.14
N LYS A 116 -9.47 12.10 -6.89
CA LYS A 116 -10.75 12.14 -7.61
C LYS A 116 -11.87 12.44 -6.64
N LEU A 117 -12.92 13.13 -7.12
CA LEU A 117 -14.17 13.26 -6.39
C LEU A 117 -14.96 11.97 -6.52
N LYS A 118 -15.33 11.38 -5.39
CA LYS A 118 -16.23 10.22 -5.33
C LYS A 118 -17.30 10.46 -4.26
N ARG A 119 -18.51 9.93 -4.50
CA ARG A 119 -19.61 10.04 -3.55
C ARG A 119 -19.58 8.87 -2.57
N ILE A 120 -19.57 9.17 -1.27
CA ILE A 120 -19.69 8.19 -0.18
C ILE A 120 -20.87 8.62 0.70
N ASN A 121 -21.78 7.71 0.99
CA ASN A 121 -22.94 7.95 1.89
C ASN A 121 -23.67 9.26 1.55
N GLY A 122 -23.83 9.56 0.27
CA GLY A 122 -24.53 10.75 -0.17
C GLY A 122 -23.66 12.02 -0.33
N ASN A 123 -22.49 12.07 0.29
CA ASN A 123 -21.60 13.23 0.27
C ASN A 123 -20.43 13.05 -0.71
N TYR A 124 -20.03 14.15 -1.40
CA TYR A 124 -18.85 14.15 -2.25
C TYR A 124 -17.59 14.37 -1.41
N SER A 125 -16.61 13.50 -1.58
CA SER A 125 -15.30 13.64 -0.93
C SER A 125 -14.16 13.49 -1.92
N THR A 126 -13.08 14.25 -1.69
CA THR A 126 -11.85 14.15 -2.46
C THR A 126 -11.06 12.92 -1.98
N MET A 127 -10.80 11.99 -2.88
CA MET A 127 -10.20 10.70 -2.55
C MET A 127 -8.95 10.40 -3.33
N THR A 128 -8.02 9.72 -2.67
CA THR A 128 -6.88 9.05 -3.29
C THR A 128 -7.30 7.64 -3.67
N ASN A 129 -7.23 7.29 -4.95
CA ASN A 129 -7.57 5.97 -5.47
C ASN A 129 -6.30 5.13 -5.57
N LEU A 130 -6.15 4.14 -4.70
CA LEU A 130 -4.99 3.28 -4.60
C LEU A 130 -5.32 1.87 -5.07
N ASP A 131 -4.50 1.32 -5.99
CA ASP A 131 -4.56 -0.08 -6.36
C ASP A 131 -3.91 -0.92 -5.25
N ILE A 132 -4.72 -1.78 -4.60
CA ILE A 132 -4.29 -2.65 -3.52
C ILE A 132 -4.10 -4.11 -3.96
N LYS A 133 -4.51 -4.48 -5.18
CA LYS A 133 -4.38 -5.85 -5.72
C LYS A 133 -2.92 -6.27 -5.86
N THR A 134 -2.04 -5.32 -6.16
CA THR A 134 -0.62 -5.57 -6.43
C THR A 134 0.21 -5.77 -5.15
N SER A 135 -0.35 -5.50 -3.96
CA SER A 135 0.36 -5.72 -2.70
C SER A 135 0.55 -7.21 -2.41
N ARG A 136 1.80 -7.61 -2.12
CA ARG A 136 2.17 -9.00 -1.79
C ARG A 136 1.37 -9.57 -0.59
N ASN A 137 0.99 -8.72 0.34
CA ASN A 137 0.22 -9.11 1.52
C ASN A 137 -1.23 -9.46 1.19
N LEU A 138 -1.82 -8.77 0.21
CA LEU A 138 -3.15 -9.07 -0.27
C LEU A 138 -3.21 -10.36 -1.08
N LEU A 139 -2.17 -10.70 -1.84
CA LEU A 139 -2.08 -11.98 -2.53
C LEU A 139 -2.14 -13.17 -1.56
N ARG A 140 -1.64 -13.03 -0.33
CA ARG A 140 -1.76 -14.04 0.74
C ARG A 140 -3.16 -14.12 1.37
N LEU A 141 -3.95 -13.05 1.27
CA LEU A 141 -5.31 -12.96 1.83
C LEU A 141 -6.41 -13.25 0.82
N GLN A 142 -6.10 -13.28 -0.48
CA GLN A 142 -7.06 -13.58 -1.56
C GLN A 142 -7.79 -14.93 -1.42
N PRO A 143 -7.22 -16.03 -0.93
CA PRO A 143 -7.96 -17.27 -0.75
C PRO A 143 -9.18 -17.14 0.17
N ARG A 144 -9.17 -16.16 1.10
CA ARG A 144 -10.29 -15.89 2.01
C ARG A 144 -11.31 -14.87 1.47
N LEU A 145 -10.93 -14.08 0.46
CA LEU A 145 -11.79 -13.03 -0.11
C LEU A 145 -12.56 -13.52 -1.34
N GLN A 146 -12.06 -14.54 -2.05
CA GLN A 146 -12.72 -15.11 -3.24
C GLN A 146 -13.91 -16.04 -2.89
N SER A 147 -14.03 -16.49 -1.64
CA SER A 147 -15.11 -17.41 -1.25
C SER A 147 -16.47 -16.73 -0.95
N LYS A 148 -16.54 -15.39 -0.94
CA LYS A 148 -17.82 -14.64 -0.87
C LYS A 148 -17.66 -13.36 -1.68
N GLY A 149 -18.48 -13.20 -2.72
CA GLY A 149 -18.52 -12.01 -3.56
C GLY A 149 -18.66 -10.75 -2.69
N HIS A 150 -17.73 -9.83 -2.86
CA HIS A 150 -17.55 -8.67 -1.97
C HIS A 150 -18.78 -7.74 -1.93
N THR A 151 -19.65 -7.83 -2.94
CA THR A 151 -20.91 -7.10 -3.06
C THR A 151 -21.99 -7.67 -2.17
N GLU A 152 -21.97 -8.98 -1.90
CA GLU A 152 -22.99 -9.64 -1.05
C GLU A 152 -22.77 -9.34 0.44
N LEU A 153 -21.53 -9.27 0.91
CA LEU A 153 -21.23 -9.02 2.33
C LEU A 153 -21.65 -7.61 2.80
N CYS A 154 -21.45 -6.59 1.97
CA CYS A 154 -21.95 -5.24 2.28
C CYS A 154 -23.46 -5.14 2.10
N SER A 155 -24.07 -5.90 1.17
CA SER A 155 -25.51 -5.97 0.94
C SER A 155 -26.24 -6.70 2.06
N ASP A 156 -25.69 -7.79 2.57
CA ASP A 156 -26.30 -8.60 3.61
C ASP A 156 -26.26 -7.92 4.99
N MET A 157 -25.18 -7.18 5.29
CA MET A 157 -25.11 -6.35 6.50
C MET A 157 -26.10 -5.18 6.45
N ALA A 158 -26.32 -4.57 5.27
CA ALA A 158 -27.29 -3.51 5.09
C ALA A 158 -28.75 -4.01 5.16
N LYS A 159 -29.01 -5.27 4.80
CA LYS A 159 -30.33 -5.91 4.95
C LYS A 159 -30.63 -6.33 6.38
N ALA A 160 -29.64 -6.82 7.12
CA ALA A 160 -29.78 -7.20 8.52
C ALA A 160 -30.11 -6.00 9.42
N ALA A 161 -29.53 -4.83 9.14
CA ALA A 161 -29.80 -3.60 9.89
C ALA A 161 -31.22 -3.05 9.66
N LYS A 162 -31.87 -3.36 8.52
CA LYS A 162 -33.27 -2.93 8.25
C LYS A 162 -34.32 -3.84 8.83
N SER A 163 -33.98 -5.07 9.20
CA SER A 163 -34.94 -6.04 9.76
C SER A 163 -35.06 -5.94 11.29
N SER A 164 -34.16 -5.24 11.99
CA SER A 164 -34.21 -5.08 13.46
C SER A 164 -34.88 -3.79 13.94
N SER A 165 -35.42 -2.94 13.03
CA SER A 165 -36.14 -1.71 13.40
C SER A 165 -37.66 -1.84 13.33
N PHE A 166 -38.19 -3.06 13.39
CA PHE A 166 -39.64 -3.31 13.46
C PHE A 166 -39.94 -4.30 14.59
N VAL A 167 -39.82 -3.84 15.84
CA VAL A 167 -40.53 -4.35 17.01
C VAL A 167 -40.75 -3.21 17.97
#